data_c9854a908f601755c6732b6d4b68511c
#
_entry.id   c9854a908f601755c6732b6d4b68511c
#
_cell.length_a   1.000
_cell.length_b   1.000
_cell.length_c   1.000
_cell.angle_alpha   90.00
_cell.angle_beta   90.00
_cell.angle_gamma   90.00
#
_symmetry.space_group_name_H-M   'P 1'
#
loop_
_entity.id
_entity.type
_entity.pdbx_description
1 polymer ?
#
loop_
_entity_poly.entity_id
_entity_poly.type
_entity_poly.pdbx_seq_one_letter_code
_entity_poly.pdbx_strand_id
1 'polypeptide(L)'
;PVIIDNMMNLEFLFWATKASGDSTFYKIAVTHADNTMKNHFRKDYSSYHVIDYDTITGDVRNKHTHQGYAHESAWARGQAWGLYGYTMCYRETGDRRYLKQAEQIASFIFNHPNLPSDLVPYWDYNDPDIPASSRDVSAATITASALYELSTYSDRNGQYKKWADTILENLTESYM
;
A
#
# COMPACT_ATOMS: atom_id res chain seq x y z
N PRO A 1 13.84 1.26 12.69
CA PRO A 1 12.84 1.73 11.73
C PRO A 1 12.14 0.57 11.02
N VAL A 2 10.88 0.78 10.66
CA VAL A 2 10.06 -0.12 9.83
C VAL A 2 9.45 0.73 8.72
N ILE A 3 9.54 0.27 7.48
CA ILE A 3 8.99 0.96 6.32
C ILE A 3 7.72 0.28 5.84
N ILE A 4 6.81 1.05 5.25
CA ILE A 4 5.53 0.52 4.73
C ILE A 4 5.74 -0.57 3.66
N ASP A 5 6.83 -0.50 2.91
CA ASP A 5 7.24 -1.48 1.90
C ASP A 5 7.35 -2.92 2.45
N ASN A 6 7.66 -3.07 3.75
CA ASN A 6 7.73 -4.37 4.38
C ASN A 6 6.42 -5.17 4.27
N MET A 7 5.30 -4.51 4.01
CA MET A 7 4.02 -5.19 3.80
C MET A 7 4.07 -6.18 2.62
N MET A 8 4.81 -5.86 1.55
CA MET A 8 4.99 -6.79 0.43
C MET A 8 5.77 -8.05 0.84
N ASN A 9 6.73 -7.94 1.77
CA ASN A 9 7.58 -9.04 2.18
C ASN A 9 6.85 -10.10 3.04
N LEU A 10 5.68 -9.77 3.58
CA LEU A 10 4.89 -10.68 4.41
C LEU A 10 4.41 -11.90 3.62
N GLU A 11 4.26 -11.79 2.31
CA GLU A 11 3.89 -12.88 1.43
C GLU A 11 4.89 -14.05 1.54
N PHE A 12 6.19 -13.73 1.64
CA PHE A 12 7.22 -14.75 1.85
C PHE A 12 7.06 -15.47 3.19
N LEU A 13 6.63 -14.78 4.24
CA LEU A 13 6.39 -15.40 5.55
C LEU A 13 5.17 -16.33 5.53
N PHE A 14 4.10 -15.94 4.85
CA PHE A 14 2.95 -16.81 4.65
C PHE A 14 3.31 -18.04 3.82
N TRP A 15 4.10 -17.87 2.75
CA TRP A 15 4.63 -18.98 1.97
C TRP A 15 5.51 -19.91 2.83
N ALA A 16 6.43 -19.35 3.63
CA ALA A 16 7.31 -20.11 4.52
C ALA A 16 6.51 -20.95 5.53
N THR A 17 5.40 -20.42 6.06
CA THR A 17 4.48 -21.18 6.91
C THR A 17 3.93 -22.41 6.18
N LYS A 18 3.44 -22.24 4.95
CA LYS A 18 2.88 -23.33 4.15
C LYS A 18 3.93 -24.36 3.79
N ALA A 19 5.14 -23.92 3.46
CA ALA A 19 6.23 -24.79 3.03
C ALA A 19 6.85 -25.61 4.17
N SER A 20 6.97 -25.01 5.37
CA SER A 20 7.64 -25.64 6.53
C SER A 20 6.68 -26.28 7.53
N GLY A 21 5.40 -25.85 7.55
CA GLY A 21 4.45 -26.20 8.59
C GLY A 21 4.65 -25.40 9.91
N ASP A 22 5.65 -24.50 9.97
CA ASP A 22 5.93 -23.69 11.15
C ASP A 22 5.05 -22.43 11.18
N SER A 23 4.11 -22.40 12.12
CA SER A 23 3.19 -21.27 12.30
C SER A 23 3.86 -20.01 12.88
N THR A 24 5.13 -20.05 13.23
CA THR A 24 5.87 -18.87 13.73
C THR A 24 5.92 -17.78 12.68
N PHE A 25 6.16 -18.15 11.42
CA PHE A 25 6.20 -17.18 10.33
C PHE A 25 4.84 -16.50 10.10
N TYR A 26 3.74 -17.24 10.18
CA TYR A 26 2.39 -16.69 10.12
C TYR A 26 2.13 -15.67 11.24
N LYS A 27 2.49 -16.01 12.48
CA LYS A 27 2.31 -15.12 13.63
C LYS A 27 3.12 -13.83 13.47
N ILE A 28 4.35 -13.92 12.96
CA ILE A 28 5.18 -12.75 12.67
C ILE A 28 4.51 -11.86 11.61
N ALA A 29 4.04 -12.46 10.50
CA ALA A 29 3.38 -11.73 9.43
C ALA A 29 2.13 -10.98 9.91
N VAL A 30 1.23 -11.66 10.63
CA VAL A 30 0.01 -11.06 11.18
C VAL A 30 0.32 -9.97 12.20
N THR A 31 1.26 -10.21 13.12
CA THR A 31 1.68 -9.19 14.09
C THR A 31 2.25 -7.95 13.41
N HIS A 32 3.05 -8.15 12.35
CA HIS A 32 3.60 -7.03 11.58
C HIS A 32 2.47 -6.25 10.86
N ALA A 33 1.55 -6.94 10.20
CA ALA A 33 0.42 -6.33 9.51
C ALA A 33 -0.48 -5.53 10.48
N ASP A 34 -0.79 -6.07 11.65
CA ASP A 34 -1.60 -5.39 12.67
C ASP A 34 -0.89 -4.13 13.22
N ASN A 35 0.41 -4.21 13.51
CA ASN A 35 1.19 -3.07 13.95
C ASN A 35 1.31 -1.99 12.86
N THR A 36 1.46 -2.39 11.61
CA THR A 36 1.49 -1.47 10.46
C THR A 36 0.15 -0.78 10.29
N MET A 37 -0.97 -1.51 10.39
CA MET A 37 -2.32 -0.93 10.33
C MET A 37 -2.52 0.13 11.41
N LYS A 38 -2.08 -0.14 12.63
CA LYS A 38 -2.23 0.75 13.77
C LYS A 38 -1.36 2.00 13.67
N ASN A 39 -0.13 1.88 13.17
CA ASN A 39 0.89 2.91 13.34
C ASN A 39 1.24 3.69 12.06
N HIS A 40 1.21 3.05 10.87
CA HIS A 40 1.58 3.69 9.62
C HIS A 40 0.47 4.53 8.99
N PHE A 41 -0.80 4.25 9.29
CA PHE A 41 -1.91 4.93 8.62
C PHE A 41 -2.48 6.08 9.44
N ARG A 42 -2.77 7.19 8.75
CA ARG A 42 -3.51 8.34 9.26
C ARG A 42 -5.02 8.05 9.18
N LYS A 43 -5.82 8.96 9.73
CA LYS A 43 -7.30 8.82 9.73
C LYS A 43 -7.93 8.79 8.33
N ASP A 44 -7.27 9.38 7.35
CA ASP A 44 -7.65 9.40 5.94
C ASP A 44 -7.12 8.22 5.14
N TYR A 45 -6.42 7.28 5.81
CA TYR A 45 -5.75 6.11 5.23
C TYR A 45 -4.54 6.43 4.35
N SER A 46 -4.01 7.64 4.40
CA SER A 46 -2.65 7.90 3.92
C SER A 46 -1.62 7.28 4.85
N SER A 47 -0.47 6.86 4.31
CA SER A 47 0.56 6.21 5.11
C SER A 47 1.76 7.11 5.38
N TYR A 48 2.34 6.96 6.58
CA TYR A 48 3.74 7.33 6.82
C TYR A 48 4.65 6.32 6.12
N HIS A 49 5.78 6.79 5.60
CA HIS A 49 6.76 5.90 5.00
C HIS A 49 7.49 5.07 6.07
N VAL A 50 7.99 5.71 7.12
CA VAL A 50 8.85 5.10 8.14
C VAL A 50 8.30 5.34 9.54
N ILE A 51 8.29 4.27 10.33
CA ILE A 51 8.03 4.33 11.78
C ILE A 51 9.26 3.83 12.53
N ASP A 52 9.76 4.65 13.44
CA ASP A 52 10.78 4.22 14.39
C ASP A 52 10.13 3.74 15.68
N TYR A 53 10.50 2.55 16.10
CA TYR A 53 10.04 1.96 17.34
C TYR A 53 11.16 1.95 18.39
N ASP A 54 10.77 2.11 19.64
CA ASP A 54 11.63 1.79 20.77
C ASP A 54 11.91 0.29 20.78
N THR A 55 13.17 -0.10 20.83
CA THR A 55 13.56 -1.53 20.79
C THR A 55 13.34 -2.26 22.10
N ILE A 56 13.05 -1.55 23.20
CA ILE A 56 12.79 -2.11 24.51
C ILE A 56 11.30 -2.18 24.79
N THR A 57 10.57 -1.04 24.56
CA THR A 57 9.14 -0.95 24.89
C THR A 57 8.23 -1.29 23.72
N GLY A 58 8.70 -1.19 22.48
CA GLY A 58 7.89 -1.32 21.26
C GLY A 58 7.06 -0.08 20.93
N ASP A 59 7.20 1.00 21.69
CA ASP A 59 6.46 2.23 21.44
C ASP A 59 6.96 2.97 20.18
N VAL A 60 6.06 3.68 19.51
CA VAL A 60 6.42 4.55 18.40
C VAL A 60 7.19 5.76 18.91
N ARG A 61 8.42 5.92 18.44
CA ARG A 61 9.29 7.08 18.75
C ARG A 61 9.12 8.21 17.75
N ASN A 62 9.02 7.86 16.45
CA ASN A 62 8.99 8.84 15.38
C ASN A 62 8.25 8.29 14.16
N LYS A 63 7.65 9.20 13.37
CA LYS A 63 7.02 8.94 12.09
C LYS A 63 7.61 9.91 11.06
N HIS A 64 8.17 9.37 9.99
CA HIS A 64 8.88 10.20 9.02
C HIS A 64 8.95 9.57 7.63
N THR A 65 9.67 10.22 6.72
CA THR A 65 9.91 9.70 5.38
C THR A 65 11.40 9.71 5.03
N HIS A 66 11.78 8.81 4.12
CA HIS A 66 13.04 8.85 3.38
C HIS A 66 12.84 9.14 1.90
N GLN A 67 11.73 8.66 1.33
CA GLN A 67 11.46 8.75 -0.10
C GLN A 67 10.31 9.70 -0.45
N GLY A 68 9.48 10.07 0.51
CA GLY A 68 8.40 11.05 0.29
C GLY A 68 8.90 12.49 0.38
N TYR A 69 8.06 13.41 -0.08
CA TYR A 69 8.33 14.85 -0.08
C TYR A 69 8.57 15.42 1.33
N ALA A 70 7.71 15.06 2.27
CA ALA A 70 7.77 15.53 3.66
C ALA A 70 7.29 14.44 4.62
N HIS A 71 7.60 14.59 5.93
CA HIS A 71 7.21 13.60 6.95
C HIS A 71 5.70 13.37 7.00
N GLU A 72 4.92 14.39 6.74
CA GLU A 72 3.45 14.34 6.73
C GLU A 72 2.84 14.12 5.33
N SER A 73 3.66 14.01 4.27
CA SER A 73 3.17 13.74 2.92
C SER A 73 2.78 12.28 2.70
N ALA A 74 2.14 12.01 1.59
CA ALA A 74 1.76 10.67 1.16
C ALA A 74 2.57 10.26 -0.07
N TRP A 75 3.68 9.58 0.17
CA TRP A 75 4.51 9.01 -0.89
C TRP A 75 3.73 7.94 -1.67
N ALA A 76 3.61 8.11 -3.00
CA ALA A 76 2.70 7.31 -3.82
C ALA A 76 3.01 5.80 -3.78
N ARG A 77 4.29 5.42 -3.83
CA ARG A 77 4.69 4.01 -3.80
C ARG A 77 4.45 3.38 -2.44
N GLY A 78 4.55 4.15 -1.35
CA GLY A 78 4.16 3.69 -0.03
C GLY A 78 2.66 3.37 0.07
N GLN A 79 1.82 4.18 -0.57
CA GLN A 79 0.39 3.90 -0.67
C GLN A 79 0.12 2.62 -1.48
N ALA A 80 0.82 2.45 -2.60
CA ALA A 80 0.71 1.26 -3.43
C ALA A 80 1.14 -0.02 -2.68
N TRP A 81 2.24 0.02 -1.92
CA TRP A 81 2.68 -1.11 -1.09
C TRP A 81 1.70 -1.42 0.04
N GLY A 82 1.11 -0.40 0.64
CA GLY A 82 0.03 -0.59 1.62
C GLY A 82 -1.17 -1.32 1.02
N LEU A 83 -1.64 -0.87 -0.15
CA LEU A 83 -2.76 -1.50 -0.87
C LEU A 83 -2.45 -2.96 -1.22
N TYR A 84 -1.29 -3.22 -1.85
CA TYR A 84 -0.85 -4.56 -2.19
C TYR A 84 -0.76 -5.47 -0.96
N GLY A 85 -0.08 -4.99 0.09
CA GLY A 85 0.17 -5.79 1.27
C GLY A 85 -1.11 -6.18 2.02
N TYR A 86 -2.08 -5.27 2.17
CA TYR A 86 -3.34 -5.62 2.84
C TYR A 86 -4.27 -6.48 1.99
N THR A 87 -4.26 -6.33 0.67
CA THR A 87 -4.96 -7.24 -0.24
C THR A 87 -4.39 -8.66 -0.11
N MET A 88 -3.09 -8.80 -0.15
CA MET A 88 -2.37 -10.07 0.05
C MET A 88 -2.60 -10.65 1.45
N CYS A 89 -2.55 -9.85 2.52
CA CYS A 89 -2.84 -10.31 3.87
C CYS A 89 -4.27 -10.87 3.99
N TYR A 90 -5.24 -10.25 3.32
CA TYR A 90 -6.61 -10.80 3.26
C TYR A 90 -6.64 -12.16 2.56
N ARG A 91 -5.98 -12.30 1.42
CA ARG A 91 -5.85 -13.59 0.72
C ARG A 91 -5.33 -14.69 1.64
N GLU A 92 -4.29 -14.40 2.42
CA GLU A 92 -3.59 -15.37 3.22
C GLU A 92 -4.28 -15.73 4.55
N THR A 93 -5.10 -14.80 5.08
CA THR A 93 -5.70 -14.95 6.42
C THR A 93 -7.22 -15.07 6.43
N GLY A 94 -7.90 -14.53 5.42
CA GLY A 94 -9.36 -14.36 5.41
C GLY A 94 -9.85 -13.29 6.39
N ASP A 95 -8.97 -12.53 7.06
CA ASP A 95 -9.36 -11.51 8.02
C ASP A 95 -9.92 -10.27 7.31
N ARG A 96 -11.22 -10.04 7.48
CA ARG A 96 -11.94 -8.93 6.84
C ARG A 96 -11.43 -7.54 7.25
N ARG A 97 -10.67 -7.41 8.34
CA ARG A 97 -10.04 -6.14 8.72
C ARG A 97 -9.02 -5.72 7.65
N TYR A 98 -8.27 -6.68 7.09
CA TYR A 98 -7.30 -6.41 6.02
C TYR A 98 -7.98 -6.05 4.70
N LEU A 99 -9.07 -6.73 4.34
CA LEU A 99 -9.87 -6.34 3.17
C LEU A 99 -10.37 -4.90 3.29
N LYS A 100 -10.97 -4.57 4.44
CA LYS A 100 -11.44 -3.20 4.70
C LYS A 100 -10.32 -2.18 4.63
N GLN A 101 -9.14 -2.50 5.18
CA GLN A 101 -7.96 -1.62 5.12
C GLN A 101 -7.53 -1.38 3.67
N ALA A 102 -7.46 -2.43 2.83
CA ALA A 102 -7.13 -2.31 1.41
C ALA A 102 -8.15 -1.43 0.66
N GLU A 103 -9.44 -1.64 0.89
CA GLU A 103 -10.52 -0.83 0.28
C GLU A 103 -10.42 0.65 0.67
N GLN A 104 -10.05 0.96 1.91
CA GLN A 104 -9.88 2.34 2.39
C GLN A 104 -8.63 3.00 1.78
N ILE A 105 -7.52 2.25 1.64
CA ILE A 105 -6.32 2.75 0.95
C ILE A 105 -6.64 3.02 -0.52
N ALA A 106 -7.34 2.12 -1.20
CA ALA A 106 -7.80 2.34 -2.57
C ALA A 106 -8.70 3.59 -2.66
N SER A 107 -9.61 3.77 -1.69
CA SER A 107 -10.45 4.97 -1.62
C SER A 107 -9.63 6.25 -1.46
N PHE A 108 -8.59 6.26 -0.62
CA PHE A 108 -7.66 7.39 -0.52
C PHE A 108 -7.01 7.71 -1.87
N ILE A 109 -6.41 6.70 -2.51
CA ILE A 109 -5.69 6.87 -3.79
C ILE A 109 -6.62 7.46 -4.86
N PHE A 110 -7.78 6.84 -5.09
CA PHE A 110 -8.65 7.16 -6.23
C PHE A 110 -9.57 8.36 -6.01
N ASN A 111 -9.70 8.85 -4.78
CA ASN A 111 -10.39 10.11 -4.48
C ASN A 111 -9.42 11.27 -4.20
N HIS A 112 -8.10 11.04 -4.28
CA HIS A 112 -7.15 12.10 -4.01
C HIS A 112 -7.19 13.17 -5.11
N PRO A 113 -7.31 14.47 -4.78
CA PRO A 113 -7.46 15.54 -5.78
C PRO A 113 -6.27 15.67 -6.73
N ASN A 114 -5.09 15.24 -6.31
CA ASN A 114 -3.87 15.26 -7.10
C ASN A 114 -3.61 13.95 -7.87
N LEU A 115 -4.53 13.00 -7.88
CA LEU A 115 -4.40 11.85 -8.77
C LEU A 115 -4.77 12.29 -10.20
N PRO A 116 -3.87 12.17 -11.19
CA PRO A 116 -4.16 12.55 -12.55
C PRO A 116 -5.21 11.66 -13.22
N SER A 117 -5.83 12.16 -14.29
CA SER A 117 -6.90 11.45 -15.01
C SER A 117 -6.46 10.14 -15.66
N ASP A 118 -5.15 9.97 -15.94
CA ASP A 118 -4.55 8.74 -16.45
C ASP A 118 -4.27 7.70 -15.36
N LEU A 119 -4.56 8.02 -14.10
CA LEU A 119 -4.39 7.18 -12.91
C LEU A 119 -2.93 6.76 -12.63
N VAL A 120 -1.95 7.36 -13.29
CA VAL A 120 -0.53 7.21 -12.95
C VAL A 120 -0.17 8.31 -11.95
N PRO A 121 0.12 8.00 -10.67
CA PRO A 121 0.28 9.04 -9.65
C PRO A 121 1.58 9.84 -9.85
N TYR A 122 1.60 11.05 -9.32
CA TYR A 122 2.87 11.72 -9.03
C TYR A 122 3.62 10.94 -7.94
N TRP A 123 4.93 11.14 -7.84
CA TRP A 123 5.77 10.40 -6.89
C TRP A 123 5.37 10.60 -5.42
N ASP A 124 4.77 11.76 -5.12
CA ASP A 124 4.16 12.07 -3.83
C ASP A 124 2.86 12.88 -4.06
N TYR A 125 1.80 12.52 -3.37
CA TYR A 125 0.50 13.18 -3.54
C TYR A 125 0.48 14.62 -3.04
N ASN A 126 1.46 15.02 -2.24
CA ASN A 126 1.57 16.36 -1.64
C ASN A 126 2.75 17.16 -2.19
N ASP A 127 3.37 16.72 -3.29
CA ASP A 127 4.45 17.47 -3.92
C ASP A 127 3.94 18.85 -4.40
N PRO A 128 4.58 19.96 -3.97
CA PRO A 128 4.16 21.31 -4.32
C PRO A 128 4.33 21.65 -5.82
N ASP A 129 5.16 20.89 -6.51
CA ASP A 129 5.44 21.12 -7.94
C ASP A 129 4.39 20.48 -8.87
N ILE A 130 3.36 19.84 -8.35
CA ILE A 130 2.25 19.33 -9.15
C ILE A 130 1.55 20.49 -9.88
N PRO A 131 1.33 20.40 -11.21
CA PRO A 131 1.41 19.22 -12.08
C PRO A 131 2.74 19.00 -12.82
N ALA A 132 3.78 19.78 -12.54
CA ALA A 132 5.10 19.64 -13.19
C ALA A 132 5.97 18.52 -12.57
N SER A 133 5.47 17.87 -11.56
CA SER A 133 6.15 16.82 -10.80
C SER A 133 6.29 15.51 -11.57
N SER A 134 7.31 14.70 -11.21
CA SER A 134 7.54 13.38 -11.79
C SER A 134 6.43 12.38 -11.45
N ARG A 135 6.17 11.47 -12.40
CA ARG A 135 5.20 10.38 -12.22
C ARG A 135 5.90 9.13 -11.65
N ASP A 136 5.20 8.38 -10.81
CA ASP A 136 5.69 7.10 -10.26
C ASP A 136 5.01 5.91 -10.97
N VAL A 137 5.63 5.47 -12.06
CA VAL A 137 5.19 4.30 -12.84
C VAL A 137 5.21 3.02 -12.00
N SER A 138 6.16 2.90 -11.07
CA SER A 138 6.24 1.77 -10.15
C SER A 138 5.04 1.73 -9.22
N ALA A 139 4.65 2.87 -8.63
CA ALA A 139 3.43 2.95 -7.81
C ALA A 139 2.18 2.57 -8.60
N ALA A 140 2.07 3.04 -9.85
CA ALA A 140 0.95 2.69 -10.73
C ALA A 140 0.88 1.18 -10.99
N THR A 141 2.01 0.53 -11.32
CA THR A 141 2.07 -0.91 -11.62
C THR A 141 1.69 -1.76 -10.40
N ILE A 142 2.23 -1.41 -9.22
CA ILE A 142 1.89 -2.08 -7.95
C ILE A 142 0.40 -1.91 -7.64
N THR A 143 -0.12 -0.70 -7.83
CA THR A 143 -1.55 -0.41 -7.61
C THR A 143 -2.42 -1.24 -8.54
N ALA A 144 -2.11 -1.32 -9.84
CA ALA A 144 -2.87 -2.13 -10.79
C ALA A 144 -2.87 -3.61 -10.41
N SER A 145 -1.71 -4.17 -10.04
CA SER A 145 -1.59 -5.55 -9.55
C SER A 145 -2.49 -5.80 -8.34
N ALA A 146 -2.43 -4.93 -7.34
CA ALA A 146 -3.24 -5.03 -6.14
C ALA A 146 -4.75 -4.91 -6.42
N LEU A 147 -5.15 -4.03 -7.34
CA LEU A 147 -6.55 -3.84 -7.72
C LEU A 147 -7.14 -5.04 -8.45
N TYR A 148 -6.39 -5.69 -9.34
CA TYR A 148 -6.86 -6.92 -9.97
C TYR A 148 -7.16 -7.98 -8.92
N GLU A 149 -6.29 -8.18 -7.95
CA GLU A 149 -6.54 -9.13 -6.88
C GLU A 149 -7.70 -8.68 -5.98
N LEU A 150 -7.70 -7.42 -5.53
CA LEU A 150 -8.76 -6.86 -4.69
C LEU A 150 -10.16 -6.97 -5.35
N SER A 151 -10.22 -6.86 -6.67
CA SER A 151 -11.47 -7.01 -7.42
C SER A 151 -12.10 -8.40 -7.27
N THR A 152 -11.33 -9.41 -6.92
CA THR A 152 -11.85 -10.78 -6.70
C THR A 152 -12.51 -10.96 -5.34
N TYR A 153 -12.32 -10.02 -4.41
CA TYR A 153 -12.79 -10.11 -3.02
C TYR A 153 -13.84 -9.08 -2.64
N SER A 154 -13.89 -7.96 -3.35
CA SER A 154 -14.73 -6.81 -3.01
C SER A 154 -16.00 -6.75 -3.86
N ASP A 155 -17.08 -6.23 -3.27
CA ASP A 155 -18.32 -5.94 -4.00
C ASP A 155 -18.14 -4.82 -5.06
N ARG A 156 -17.04 -4.08 -4.99
CA ARG A 156 -16.65 -3.05 -5.98
C ARG A 156 -15.79 -3.61 -7.14
N ASN A 157 -15.91 -4.90 -7.41
CA ASN A 157 -15.10 -5.63 -8.38
C ASN A 157 -14.96 -4.93 -9.75
N GLY A 158 -16.07 -4.50 -10.35
CA GLY A 158 -16.07 -3.83 -11.66
C GLY A 158 -15.29 -2.50 -11.66
N GLN A 159 -15.36 -1.73 -10.57
CA GLN A 159 -14.64 -0.47 -10.46
C GLN A 159 -13.13 -0.69 -10.31
N TYR A 160 -12.71 -1.62 -9.44
CA TYR A 160 -11.28 -1.91 -9.23
C TYR A 160 -10.64 -2.48 -10.50
N LYS A 161 -11.33 -3.40 -11.18
CA LYS A 161 -10.84 -3.92 -12.45
C LYS A 161 -10.70 -2.80 -13.50
N LYS A 162 -11.71 -1.92 -13.63
CA LYS A 162 -11.66 -0.80 -14.55
C LYS A 162 -10.48 0.14 -14.28
N TRP A 163 -10.21 0.46 -13.01
CA TRP A 163 -9.06 1.29 -12.67
C TRP A 163 -7.73 0.61 -13.02
N ALA A 164 -7.60 -0.70 -12.75
CA ALA A 164 -6.42 -1.47 -13.11
C ALA A 164 -6.19 -1.50 -14.63
N ASP A 165 -7.25 -1.77 -15.41
CA ASP A 165 -7.20 -1.75 -16.88
C ASP A 165 -6.74 -0.37 -17.38
N THR A 166 -7.37 0.71 -16.88
CA THR A 166 -7.00 2.10 -17.27
C THR A 166 -5.55 2.44 -16.95
N ILE A 167 -5.04 2.03 -15.77
CA ILE A 167 -3.63 2.23 -15.42
C ILE A 167 -2.72 1.53 -16.44
N LEU A 168 -2.97 0.25 -16.74
CA LEU A 168 -2.10 -0.51 -17.64
C LEU A 168 -2.16 0.01 -19.09
N GLU A 169 -3.34 0.40 -19.57
CA GLU A 169 -3.50 1.03 -20.88
C GLU A 169 -2.65 2.30 -20.96
N ASN A 170 -2.80 3.22 -20.00
CA ASN A 170 -2.03 4.47 -19.98
C ASN A 170 -0.52 4.24 -19.82
N LEU A 171 -0.11 3.25 -19.02
CA LEU A 171 1.31 2.90 -18.90
C LEU A 171 1.90 2.42 -20.21
N THR A 172 1.19 1.59 -20.97
CA THR A 172 1.68 1.07 -22.26
C THR A 172 1.69 2.12 -23.36
N GLU A 173 0.74 3.06 -23.33
CA GLU A 173 0.62 4.10 -24.37
C GLU A 173 1.58 5.29 -24.17
N SER A 174 1.86 5.66 -22.92
CA SER A 174 2.49 6.94 -22.62
C SER A 174 3.80 6.87 -21.82
N TYR A 175 4.14 5.70 -21.24
CA TYR A 175 5.28 5.56 -20.31
C TYR A 175 6.26 4.44 -20.69
N MET A 176 6.05 3.75 -21.80
CA MET A 176 6.95 2.68 -22.30
C MET A 176 7.75 3.12 -23.53
#